data_2b80497b375a6c2e211934d33b9c6cd2
#
_entry.id   2b80497b375a6c2e211934d33b9c6cd2
#
_cell.length_a   1.000
_cell.length_b   1.000
_cell.length_c   1.000
_cell.angle_alpha   90.00
_cell.angle_beta   90.00
_cell.angle_gamma   90.00
#
_symmetry.space_group_name_H-M   'P 1'
#
loop_
_entity.id
_entity.type
_entity.pdbx_description
1 polymer ?
#
loop_
_entity_poly.entity_id
_entity_poly.type
_entity_poly.pdbx_seq_one_letter_code
_entity_poly.pdbx_strand_id
1 'polypeptide(L)'
;MTLIDTLRLQKDTINALAARYGARRIRVFGSVARGEERPDSDVDFLVDYPPGYDLFLQRMPLAEALEGVTGRRIDLLPEHELNKHFRAYIMEEAVEL
;
A
#
# COMPACT_ATOMS: atom_id res chain seq x y z
N MET A 1 0.06 2.17 -20.71
CA MET A 1 0.69 1.87 -19.38
C MET A 1 -0.40 1.86 -18.32
N THR A 2 -0.47 0.78 -17.54
CA THR A 2 -1.43 0.69 -16.44
C THR A 2 -0.91 1.45 -15.21
N LEU A 3 -1.78 1.69 -14.24
CA LEU A 3 -1.36 2.34 -13.00
C LEU A 3 -0.33 1.49 -12.24
N ILE A 4 -0.50 0.16 -12.23
CA ILE A 4 0.48 -0.72 -11.59
C ILE A 4 1.87 -0.57 -12.25
N ASP A 5 1.93 -0.40 -13.55
CA ASP A 5 3.19 -0.16 -14.26
C ASP A 5 3.82 1.16 -13.84
N THR A 6 3.00 2.21 -13.69
CA THR A 6 3.46 3.51 -13.21
C THR A 6 4.01 3.40 -11.79
N LEU A 7 3.32 2.68 -10.91
CA LEU A 7 3.80 2.45 -9.54
C LEU A 7 5.11 1.67 -9.52
N ARG A 8 5.29 0.70 -10.43
CA ARG A 8 6.54 -0.05 -10.54
C ARG A 8 7.72 0.82 -10.91
N LEU A 9 7.52 1.86 -11.70
CA LEU A 9 8.57 2.85 -11.98
C LEU A 9 8.98 3.62 -10.73
N GLN A 10 8.10 3.68 -9.73
CA GLN A 10 8.33 4.38 -8.46
C GLN A 10 8.67 3.42 -7.32
N LYS A 11 8.91 2.15 -7.61
CA LYS A 11 9.04 1.12 -6.57
C LYS A 11 10.14 1.40 -5.55
N ASP A 12 11.27 1.92 -6.00
CA ASP A 12 12.39 2.18 -5.10
C ASP A 12 12.04 3.30 -4.11
N THR A 13 11.37 4.35 -4.59
CA THR A 13 10.88 5.43 -3.75
C THR A 13 9.81 4.94 -2.76
N ILE A 14 8.87 4.15 -3.25
CA ILE A 14 7.79 3.59 -2.42
C ILE A 14 8.36 2.68 -1.32
N ASN A 15 9.27 1.78 -1.69
CA ASN A 15 9.90 0.88 -0.71
C ASN A 15 10.76 1.65 0.29
N ALA A 16 11.48 2.68 -0.14
CA ALA A 16 12.28 3.51 0.74
C ALA A 16 11.40 4.27 1.76
N LEU A 17 10.26 4.79 1.32
CA LEU A 17 9.30 5.45 2.21
C LEU A 17 8.71 4.47 3.22
N ALA A 18 8.33 3.27 2.78
CA ALA A 18 7.82 2.24 3.67
C ALA A 18 8.83 1.91 4.76
N ALA A 19 10.09 1.68 4.41
CA ALA A 19 11.16 1.40 5.35
C ALA A 19 11.39 2.58 6.31
N ARG A 20 11.38 3.80 5.79
CA ARG A 20 11.57 5.01 6.59
C ARG A 20 10.55 5.14 7.71
N TYR A 21 9.30 4.76 7.45
CA TYR A 21 8.23 4.83 8.43
C TYR A 21 7.96 3.50 9.14
N GLY A 22 8.90 2.57 9.07
CA GLY A 22 8.89 1.35 9.88
C GLY A 22 8.10 0.18 9.34
N ALA A 23 7.65 0.23 8.10
CA ALA A 23 7.02 -0.91 7.44
C ALA A 23 8.10 -1.87 6.93
N ARG A 24 7.96 -3.17 7.25
CA ARG A 24 8.90 -4.21 6.82
C ARG A 24 8.66 -4.65 5.39
N ARG A 25 7.45 -4.48 4.89
CA ARG A 25 7.04 -4.88 3.54
C ARG A 25 5.86 -4.03 3.10
N ILE A 26 5.80 -3.71 1.80
CA ILE A 26 4.68 -3.01 1.20
C ILE A 26 4.28 -3.68 -0.11
N ARG A 27 2.98 -3.90 -0.30
CA ARG A 27 2.42 -4.52 -1.50
C ARG A 27 1.17 -3.76 -1.93
N VAL A 28 0.79 -3.93 -3.19
CA VAL A 28 -0.44 -3.35 -3.75
C VAL A 28 -1.50 -4.44 -3.81
N PHE A 29 -2.71 -4.12 -3.42
CA PHE A 29 -3.86 -5.03 -3.59
C PHE A 29 -5.06 -4.24 -4.13
N GLY A 30 -6.21 -4.86 -4.21
CA GLY A 30 -7.43 -4.19 -4.65
C GLY A 30 -7.48 -3.93 -6.16
N SER A 31 -8.24 -2.92 -6.56
CA SER A 31 -8.52 -2.65 -7.97
C SER A 31 -7.26 -2.38 -8.79
N VAL A 32 -6.28 -1.69 -8.24
CA VAL A 32 -5.03 -1.41 -8.96
C VAL A 32 -4.25 -2.69 -9.23
N ALA A 33 -4.18 -3.59 -8.25
CA ALA A 33 -3.50 -4.88 -8.44
C ALA A 33 -4.18 -5.74 -9.52
N ARG A 34 -5.51 -5.63 -9.65
CA ARG A 34 -6.28 -6.36 -10.65
C ARG A 34 -6.32 -5.67 -12.02
N GLY A 35 -5.81 -4.44 -12.13
CA GLY A 35 -5.92 -3.64 -13.35
C GLY A 35 -7.33 -3.14 -13.64
N GLU A 36 -8.15 -3.00 -12.61
CA GLU A 36 -9.56 -2.61 -12.71
C GLU A 36 -9.83 -1.22 -12.13
N GLU A 37 -8.79 -0.45 -11.83
CA GLU A 37 -8.95 0.88 -11.23
C GLU A 37 -9.63 1.86 -12.18
N ARG A 38 -10.34 2.81 -11.58
CA ARG A 38 -10.94 3.95 -12.24
C ARG A 38 -10.11 5.20 -11.93
N PRO A 39 -10.31 6.31 -12.68
CA PRO A 39 -9.55 7.55 -12.42
C PRO A 39 -9.67 8.08 -11.00
N ASP A 40 -10.77 7.78 -10.30
CA ASP A 40 -11.03 8.21 -8.93
C ASP A 40 -10.77 7.12 -7.89
N SER A 41 -10.26 5.95 -8.29
CA SER A 41 -9.95 4.87 -7.36
C SER A 41 -8.77 5.23 -6.46
N ASP A 42 -8.86 4.80 -5.20
CA ASP A 42 -7.73 4.85 -4.27
C ASP A 42 -6.71 3.77 -4.64
N VAL A 43 -5.46 3.97 -4.24
CA VAL A 43 -4.45 2.91 -4.31
C VAL A 43 -4.44 2.20 -2.97
N ASP A 44 -4.69 0.90 -2.98
CA ASP A 44 -4.72 0.07 -1.78
C ASP A 44 -3.36 -0.57 -1.56
N PHE A 45 -2.68 -0.14 -0.49
CA PHE A 45 -1.40 -0.72 -0.08
C PHE A 45 -1.57 -1.58 1.16
N LEU A 46 -0.97 -2.75 1.10
CA LEU A 46 -0.88 -3.68 2.22
C LEU A 46 0.51 -3.58 2.83
N VAL A 47 0.61 -3.27 4.11
CA VAL A 47 1.89 -3.06 4.79
C VAL A 47 2.07 -4.04 5.92
N ASP A 48 3.32 -4.44 6.15
CA ASP A 48 3.71 -5.27 7.27
C ASP A 48 4.26 -4.38 8.39
N TYR A 49 3.36 -3.91 9.25
CA TYR A 49 3.72 -3.24 10.50
C TYR A 49 3.65 -4.23 11.66
N PRO A 50 4.56 -4.14 12.62
CA PRO A 50 4.41 -4.92 13.85
C PRO A 50 3.19 -4.43 14.64
N PRO A 51 2.54 -5.31 15.40
CA PRO A 51 1.51 -4.88 16.35
C PRO A 51 2.09 -3.82 17.31
N GLY A 52 1.32 -2.81 17.62
CA GLY A 52 1.80 -1.71 18.46
C GLY A 52 2.54 -0.60 17.71
N TYR A 53 2.53 -0.62 16.38
CA TYR A 53 3.07 0.48 15.59
C TYR A 53 2.36 1.80 15.92
N ASP A 54 3.01 2.92 15.63
CA ASP A 54 2.46 4.24 15.90
C ASP A 54 1.64 4.76 14.72
N LEU A 55 0.33 4.90 14.92
CA LEU A 55 -0.57 5.40 13.89
C LEU A 55 -0.17 6.80 13.42
N PHE A 56 0.18 7.69 14.35
CA PHE A 56 0.43 9.10 14.03
C PHE A 56 1.84 9.37 13.54
N LEU A 57 2.83 8.58 13.98
CA LEU A 57 4.22 8.79 13.60
C LEU A 57 4.69 7.87 12.47
N GLN A 58 3.94 6.82 12.16
CA GLN A 58 4.32 5.84 11.14
C GLN A 58 3.28 5.74 10.03
N ARG A 59 2.07 5.27 10.33
CA ARG A 59 1.06 4.97 9.29
C ARG A 59 0.55 6.20 8.57
N MET A 60 0.13 7.23 9.30
CA MET A 60 -0.41 8.44 8.69
C MET A 60 0.64 9.18 7.85
N PRO A 61 1.87 9.41 8.34
CA PRO A 61 2.90 10.04 7.52
C PRO A 61 3.28 9.22 6.29
N LEU A 62 3.29 7.90 6.38
CA LEU A 62 3.55 7.05 5.22
C LEU A 62 2.46 7.23 4.15
N ALA A 63 1.19 7.21 4.55
CA ALA A 63 0.08 7.43 3.62
C ALA A 63 0.19 8.79 2.93
N GLU A 64 0.50 9.86 3.67
CA GLU A 64 0.68 11.19 3.10
C GLU A 64 1.86 11.24 2.12
N ALA A 65 2.98 10.62 2.46
CA ALA A 65 4.15 10.57 1.58
C ALA A 65 3.84 9.81 0.29
N LEU A 66 3.10 8.71 0.38
CA LEU A 66 2.69 7.92 -0.78
C LEU A 66 1.71 8.69 -1.65
N GLU A 67 0.81 9.49 -1.07
CA GLU A 67 -0.05 10.40 -1.84
C GLU A 67 0.77 11.39 -2.64
N GLY A 68 1.82 11.95 -2.04
CA GLY A 68 2.72 12.88 -2.71
C GLY A 68 3.45 12.26 -3.90
N VAL A 69 3.88 11.02 -3.77
CA VAL A 69 4.61 10.31 -4.84
C VAL A 69 3.69 9.85 -5.95
N THR A 70 2.51 9.31 -5.60
CA THR A 70 1.62 8.69 -6.58
C THR A 70 0.62 9.66 -7.21
N GLY A 71 0.35 10.77 -6.53
CA GLY A 71 -0.70 11.70 -6.94
C GLY A 71 -2.10 11.14 -6.74
N ARG A 72 -2.25 10.11 -5.93
CA ARG A 72 -3.52 9.40 -5.68
C ARG A 72 -3.79 9.30 -4.19
N ARG A 73 -5.07 9.22 -3.83
CA ARG A 73 -5.44 8.88 -2.45
C ARG A 73 -4.98 7.47 -2.14
N ILE A 74 -4.50 7.27 -0.93
CA ILE A 74 -3.92 6.01 -0.48
C ILE A 74 -4.80 5.43 0.62
N ASP A 75 -5.11 4.16 0.48
CA ASP A 75 -5.66 3.33 1.54
C ASP A 75 -4.54 2.39 2.00
N LEU A 76 -4.06 2.61 3.22
CA LEU A 76 -2.91 1.90 3.77
C LEU A 76 -3.38 0.97 4.88
N LEU A 77 -3.26 -0.34 4.67
CA LEU A 77 -3.83 -1.34 5.55
C LEU A 77 -2.75 -2.27 6.09
N PRO A 78 -2.51 -2.27 7.41
CA PRO A 78 -1.59 -3.24 8.02
C PRO A 78 -2.13 -4.67 7.93
N GLU A 79 -1.24 -5.62 7.61
CA GLU A 79 -1.63 -7.03 7.43
C GLU A 79 -2.34 -7.61 8.65
N HIS A 80 -1.86 -7.29 9.86
CA HIS A 80 -2.44 -7.86 11.08
C HIS A 80 -3.81 -7.27 11.44
N GLU A 81 -4.23 -6.19 10.77
CA GLU A 81 -5.56 -5.58 10.97
C GLU A 81 -6.59 -6.10 9.99
N LEU A 82 -6.21 -6.97 9.05
CA LEU A 82 -7.13 -7.54 8.08
C LEU A 82 -8.19 -8.39 8.78
N ASN A 83 -9.46 -8.20 8.36
CA ASN A 83 -10.54 -9.07 8.78
C ASN A 83 -10.23 -10.50 8.35
N LYS A 84 -10.34 -11.46 9.26
CA LYS A 84 -9.99 -12.86 9.03
C LYS A 84 -10.74 -13.49 7.84
N HIS A 85 -11.95 -13.00 7.54
CA HIS A 85 -12.75 -13.50 6.41
C HIS A 85 -12.19 -13.09 5.05
N PHE A 86 -11.47 -11.97 4.99
CA PHE A 86 -10.91 -11.43 3.76
C PHE A 86 -9.40 -11.58 3.67
N ARG A 87 -8.75 -11.98 4.76
CA ARG A 87 -7.29 -12.03 4.85
C ARG A 87 -6.68 -12.88 3.76
N ALA A 88 -7.14 -14.12 3.60
CA ALA A 88 -6.60 -15.04 2.61
C ALA A 88 -6.75 -14.49 1.20
N TYR A 89 -7.91 -13.91 0.90
CA TYR A 89 -8.20 -13.31 -0.40
C TYR A 89 -7.25 -12.14 -0.71
N ILE A 90 -7.10 -11.22 0.25
CA ILE A 90 -6.24 -10.04 0.06
C ILE A 90 -4.77 -10.43 -0.02
N MET A 91 -4.32 -11.37 0.81
CA MET A 91 -2.93 -11.84 0.80
C MET A 91 -2.59 -12.55 -0.52
N GLU A 92 -3.53 -13.28 -1.11
CA GLU A 92 -3.34 -13.92 -2.40
C GLU A 92 -3.30 -12.91 -3.55
N GLU A 93 -4.13 -11.88 -3.48
CA GLU A 93 -4.23 -10.82 -4.50
C GLU A 93 -3.02 -9.87 -4.47
N ALA A 94 -2.44 -9.62 -3.30
CA ALA A 94 -1.41 -8.62 -3.12
C ALA A 94 -0.16 -8.92 -3.94
N VAL A 95 0.37 -7.90 -4.60
CA VAL A 95 1.56 -8.00 -5.46
C VAL A 95 2.62 -7.02 -5.01
N GLU A 96 3.86 -7.44 -5.12
CA GLU A 96 5.01 -6.55 -4.90
C GLU A 96 5.29 -5.73 -6.15
N LEU A 97 5.75 -4.51 -5.94
CA LEU A 97 6.18 -3.66 -7.04
C LEU A 97 7.58 -4.05 -7.49
#